data_6107471ae2c784bc2ae3f607ddaed8ae
#
_entry.id   6107471ae2c784bc2ae3f607ddaed8ae
#
_cell.length_a   1.000
_cell.length_b   1.000
_cell.length_c   1.000
_cell.angle_alpha   90.00
_cell.angle_beta   90.00
_cell.angle_gamma   90.00
#
_symmetry.space_group_name_H-M   'P 1'
#
loop_
_entity.id
_entity.type
_entity.pdbx_description
1 polymer ?
#
loop_
_entity_poly.entity_id
_entity_poly.type
_entity_poly.pdbx_seq_one_letter_code
_entity_poly.pdbx_strand_id
1 'polypeptide(L)'
;MGTPKASLEWHGSTLLRRTASIVARATGGPVVVVRAHGQELPPLPRGILVADDPQGGKGPLLGIATGLAALRGRADIAFVSSTDMPFLHPAFTRRVLSVLSHDEGTDVALPVARGFRQPLAAAYRVSLAAAAGRLVAEDRLRPAFLFDECAVEQLDDEALRKDPVLAALDPDLDSVVNLNTPADYQAARARPAPEVIVRLFGTLARSGGNSSGNSGGKSGPYAVRAATVSAAAEAVGLVLDRHVTAALNGDQITQDGETALVPGDTVFFLSADAGG
;
A
#
# COMPACT_ATOMS: atom_id res chain seq x y z
N MET A 1 -1.81 0.83 -23.43
CA MET A 1 -2.45 -0.24 -22.64
C MET A 1 -3.95 -0.08 -22.82
N GLY A 2 -4.67 -1.11 -23.29
CA GLY A 2 -6.14 -1.03 -23.48
C GLY A 2 -6.94 -1.09 -22.19
N THR A 3 -6.30 -1.45 -21.06
CA THR A 3 -6.92 -1.55 -19.74
C THR A 3 -6.43 -0.42 -18.84
N PRO A 4 -7.31 0.24 -18.05
CA PRO A 4 -6.90 1.24 -17.08
C PRO A 4 -5.89 0.67 -16.08
N LYS A 5 -4.84 1.44 -15.73
CA LYS A 5 -3.79 0.98 -14.79
C LYS A 5 -4.36 0.47 -13.46
N ALA A 6 -5.42 1.12 -12.96
CA ALA A 6 -6.11 0.73 -11.72
C ALA A 6 -6.59 -0.73 -11.70
N SER A 7 -7.01 -1.24 -12.87
CA SER A 7 -7.59 -2.58 -13.04
C SER A 7 -6.57 -3.63 -13.51
N LEU A 8 -5.30 -3.24 -13.69
CA LEU A 8 -4.27 -4.22 -14.05
C LEU A 8 -4.11 -5.26 -12.93
N GLU A 9 -4.09 -6.52 -13.33
CA GLU A 9 -3.94 -7.66 -12.41
C GLU A 9 -2.54 -7.65 -11.78
N TRP A 10 -2.45 -7.98 -10.50
CA TRP A 10 -1.20 -8.07 -9.76
C TRP A 10 -1.22 -9.23 -8.76
N HIS A 11 -0.71 -10.39 -9.17
CA HIS A 11 -0.56 -11.59 -8.32
C HIS A 11 -1.79 -11.91 -7.46
N GLY A 12 -2.97 -11.97 -8.09
CA GLY A 12 -4.23 -12.31 -7.42
C GLY A 12 -5.04 -11.12 -6.89
N SER A 13 -4.64 -9.89 -7.23
CA SER A 13 -5.40 -8.67 -6.92
C SER A 13 -5.31 -7.68 -8.09
N THR A 14 -5.68 -6.41 -7.88
CA THR A 14 -5.43 -5.32 -8.83
C THR A 14 -4.43 -4.32 -8.26
N LEU A 15 -3.75 -3.55 -9.13
CA LEU A 15 -2.80 -2.52 -8.68
C LEU A 15 -3.45 -1.53 -7.70
N LEU A 16 -4.66 -1.07 -8.01
CA LEU A 16 -5.37 -0.12 -7.13
C LEU A 16 -5.71 -0.74 -5.78
N ARG A 17 -6.29 -1.95 -5.77
CA ARG A 17 -6.65 -2.65 -4.53
C ARG A 17 -5.43 -2.91 -3.66
N ARG A 18 -4.33 -3.36 -4.29
CA ARG A 18 -3.05 -3.58 -3.62
C ARG A 18 -2.54 -2.30 -2.95
N THR A 19 -2.42 -1.21 -3.71
CA THR A 19 -1.92 0.07 -3.19
C THR A 19 -2.80 0.59 -2.06
N ALA A 20 -4.14 0.58 -2.24
CA ALA A 20 -5.08 1.00 -1.20
C ALA A 20 -4.97 0.15 0.08
N SER A 21 -4.82 -1.17 -0.05
CA SER A 21 -4.60 -2.08 1.09
C SER A 21 -3.30 -1.79 1.83
N ILE A 22 -2.20 -1.55 1.11
CA ILE A 22 -0.88 -1.23 1.70
C ILE A 22 -0.94 0.11 2.44
N VAL A 23 -1.53 1.15 1.83
CA VAL A 23 -1.66 2.47 2.47
C VAL A 23 -2.55 2.37 3.71
N ALA A 24 -3.69 1.67 3.64
CA ALA A 24 -4.56 1.45 4.81
C ALA A 24 -3.82 0.80 5.98
N ARG A 25 -3.02 -0.23 5.69
CA ARG A 25 -2.18 -0.90 6.70
C ARG A 25 -1.10 0.01 7.30
N ALA A 26 -0.51 0.86 6.47
CA ALA A 26 0.59 1.72 6.91
C ALA A 26 0.11 2.85 7.80
N THR A 27 -1.08 3.40 7.51
CA THR A 27 -1.62 4.59 8.19
C THR A 27 -2.55 4.26 9.36
N GLY A 28 -3.28 3.15 9.29
CA GLY A 28 -4.38 2.84 10.22
C GLY A 28 -5.52 3.87 10.18
N GLY A 29 -5.48 4.83 9.25
CA GLY A 29 -6.42 5.93 9.11
C GLY A 29 -7.33 5.80 7.87
N PRO A 30 -8.15 6.83 7.60
CA PRO A 30 -9.01 6.85 6.44
C PRO A 30 -8.19 6.88 5.13
N VAL A 31 -8.61 6.10 4.15
CA VAL A 31 -8.01 6.09 2.81
C VAL A 31 -9.02 6.61 1.80
N VAL A 32 -8.57 7.51 0.94
CA VAL A 32 -9.36 8.07 -0.15
C VAL A 32 -8.74 7.68 -1.49
N VAL A 33 -9.53 7.07 -2.34
CA VAL A 33 -9.18 6.85 -3.75
C VAL A 33 -9.77 8.00 -4.56
N VAL A 34 -8.91 8.76 -5.23
CA VAL A 34 -9.33 9.81 -6.16
C VAL A 34 -9.40 9.20 -7.56
N ARG A 35 -10.54 9.38 -8.23
CA ARG A 35 -10.76 8.89 -9.59
C ARG A 35 -11.23 10.01 -10.52
N ALA A 36 -11.02 9.85 -11.82
CA ALA A 36 -11.66 10.71 -12.80
C ALA A 36 -13.18 10.54 -12.74
N HIS A 37 -13.92 11.62 -12.99
CA HIS A 37 -15.40 11.57 -12.97
C HIS A 37 -15.93 10.47 -13.91
N GLY A 38 -16.78 9.60 -13.37
CA GLY A 38 -17.35 8.47 -14.12
C GLY A 38 -16.39 7.30 -14.38
N GLN A 39 -15.16 7.34 -13.89
CA GLN A 39 -14.24 6.22 -14.01
C GLN A 39 -14.72 5.03 -13.19
N GLU A 40 -14.88 3.87 -13.83
CA GLU A 40 -15.10 2.61 -13.14
C GLU A 40 -13.84 2.16 -12.40
N LEU A 41 -14.00 1.72 -11.15
CA LEU A 41 -12.93 1.19 -10.33
C LEU A 41 -13.10 -0.30 -10.12
N PRO A 42 -12.01 -1.07 -10.01
CA PRO A 42 -12.09 -2.44 -9.54
C PRO A 42 -12.59 -2.47 -8.08
N PRO A 43 -13.04 -3.63 -7.58
CA PRO A 43 -13.43 -3.77 -6.18
C PRO A 43 -12.36 -3.25 -5.24
N LEU A 44 -12.75 -2.44 -4.25
CA LEU A 44 -11.85 -1.87 -3.25
C LEU A 44 -11.99 -2.60 -1.90
N PRO A 45 -10.97 -2.55 -1.03
CA PRO A 45 -11.10 -2.98 0.35
C PRO A 45 -12.25 -2.23 1.06
N ARG A 46 -12.84 -2.84 2.08
CA ARG A 46 -13.91 -2.20 2.86
C ARG A 46 -13.41 -0.92 3.54
N GLY A 47 -14.27 0.09 3.62
CA GLY A 47 -13.96 1.36 4.31
C GLY A 47 -13.16 2.37 3.48
N ILE A 48 -12.78 2.04 2.26
CA ILE A 48 -12.12 3.00 1.36
C ILE A 48 -13.16 4.02 0.86
N LEU A 49 -12.83 5.30 1.01
CA LEU A 49 -13.61 6.40 0.48
C LEU A 49 -13.25 6.63 -0.99
N VAL A 50 -14.20 7.09 -1.78
CA VAL A 50 -13.97 7.47 -3.18
C VAL A 50 -14.32 8.94 -3.36
N ALA A 51 -13.43 9.72 -3.96
CA ALA A 51 -13.65 11.10 -4.34
C ALA A 51 -13.49 11.25 -5.85
N ASP A 52 -14.44 11.95 -6.47
CA ASP A 52 -14.36 12.23 -7.90
C ASP A 52 -13.50 13.48 -8.15
N ASP A 53 -12.52 13.33 -9.05
CA ASP A 53 -11.80 14.46 -9.62
C ASP A 53 -12.75 15.19 -10.61
N PRO A 54 -13.12 16.45 -10.34
CA PRO A 54 -14.14 17.13 -11.14
C PRO A 54 -13.69 17.44 -12.57
N GLN A 55 -12.39 17.40 -12.86
CA GLN A 55 -11.81 17.87 -14.13
C GLN A 55 -10.82 16.89 -14.76
N GLY A 56 -10.94 15.62 -14.56
CA GLY A 56 -10.05 14.53 -14.95
C GLY A 56 -8.96 14.85 -16.00
N GLY A 57 -7.73 14.40 -15.74
CA GLY A 57 -6.62 14.58 -16.68
C GLY A 57 -5.82 15.87 -16.57
N LYS A 58 -6.11 16.75 -15.62
CA LYS A 58 -5.40 18.03 -15.38
C LYS A 58 -4.13 17.91 -14.49
N GLY A 59 -3.51 16.74 -14.44
CA GLY A 59 -2.23 16.56 -13.76
C GLY A 59 -2.33 16.21 -12.28
N PRO A 60 -1.18 15.88 -11.64
CA PRO A 60 -1.15 15.25 -10.33
C PRO A 60 -1.59 16.17 -9.17
N LEU A 61 -1.42 17.49 -9.28
CA LEU A 61 -1.81 18.41 -8.20
C LEU A 61 -3.32 18.43 -7.95
N LEU A 62 -4.13 18.23 -8.99
CA LEU A 62 -5.60 18.14 -8.84
C LEU A 62 -6.00 16.91 -8.02
N GLY A 63 -5.38 15.75 -8.31
CA GLY A 63 -5.60 14.54 -7.50
C GLY A 63 -5.19 14.72 -6.04
N ILE A 64 -4.04 15.38 -5.78
CA ILE A 64 -3.57 15.72 -4.43
C ILE A 64 -4.59 16.64 -3.74
N ALA A 65 -5.01 17.74 -4.39
CA ALA A 65 -5.98 18.69 -3.85
C ALA A 65 -7.31 18.02 -3.48
N THR A 66 -7.84 17.19 -4.38
CA THR A 66 -9.10 16.45 -4.18
C THR A 66 -8.99 15.47 -3.01
N GLY A 67 -7.90 14.70 -2.95
CA GLY A 67 -7.65 13.75 -1.86
C GLY A 67 -7.51 14.44 -0.50
N LEU A 68 -6.71 15.50 -0.42
CA LEU A 68 -6.54 16.28 0.82
C LEU A 68 -7.87 16.95 1.25
N ALA A 69 -8.65 17.47 0.30
CA ALA A 69 -9.96 18.06 0.61
C ALA A 69 -10.92 17.03 1.20
N ALA A 70 -10.94 15.81 0.70
CA ALA A 70 -11.79 14.73 1.20
C ALA A 70 -11.37 14.23 2.61
N LEU A 71 -10.11 14.48 3.02
CA LEU A 71 -9.58 14.13 4.33
C LEU A 71 -9.75 15.25 5.39
N ARG A 72 -10.24 16.42 5.03
CA ARG A 72 -10.47 17.52 6.00
C ARG A 72 -11.36 17.05 7.16
N GLY A 73 -10.92 17.33 8.39
CA GLY A 73 -11.62 16.92 9.61
C GLY A 73 -11.58 15.42 9.90
N ARG A 74 -10.80 14.65 9.13
CA ARG A 74 -10.61 13.21 9.30
C ARG A 74 -9.17 12.82 9.62
N ALA A 75 -8.21 13.65 9.19
CA ALA A 75 -6.77 13.48 9.42
C ALA A 75 -6.06 14.84 9.32
N ASP A 76 -4.90 14.97 9.96
CA ASP A 76 -4.05 16.16 9.90
C ASP A 76 -2.94 16.01 8.85
N ILE A 77 -2.48 14.78 8.65
CA ILE A 77 -1.46 14.42 7.66
C ILE A 77 -1.96 13.27 6.78
N ALA A 78 -1.54 13.25 5.52
CA ALA A 78 -1.89 12.22 4.57
C ALA A 78 -0.67 11.76 3.77
N PHE A 79 -0.55 10.46 3.53
CA PHE A 79 0.36 9.93 2.52
C PHE A 79 -0.35 9.86 1.18
N VAL A 80 0.23 10.46 0.16
CA VAL A 80 -0.27 10.41 -1.22
C VAL A 80 0.50 9.36 -2.00
N SER A 81 -0.21 8.47 -2.66
CA SER A 81 0.38 7.40 -3.49
C SER A 81 -0.22 7.37 -4.88
N SER A 82 0.62 7.11 -5.87
CA SER A 82 0.16 6.71 -7.20
C SER A 82 -0.28 5.24 -7.20
N THR A 83 -1.20 4.88 -8.10
CA THR A 83 -1.69 3.50 -8.26
C THR A 83 -0.65 2.57 -8.91
N ASP A 84 0.31 3.12 -9.63
CA ASP A 84 1.28 2.37 -10.42
C ASP A 84 2.60 2.07 -9.70
N MET A 85 2.56 2.01 -8.35
CA MET A 85 3.68 1.64 -7.48
C MET A 85 3.44 0.25 -6.84
N PRO A 86 3.61 -0.85 -7.58
CA PRO A 86 3.26 -2.20 -7.10
C PRO A 86 4.13 -2.72 -5.97
N PHE A 87 5.32 -2.15 -5.81
CA PHE A 87 6.29 -2.54 -4.77
C PHE A 87 6.23 -1.65 -3.53
N LEU A 88 5.25 -0.72 -3.45
CA LEU A 88 5.07 0.12 -2.28
C LEU A 88 5.08 -0.74 -1.00
N HIS A 89 5.88 -0.32 -0.02
CA HIS A 89 6.02 -1.02 1.26
C HIS A 89 5.48 -0.17 2.43
N PRO A 90 4.77 -0.76 3.41
CA PRO A 90 4.28 -0.01 4.58
C PRO A 90 5.37 0.70 5.37
N ALA A 91 6.59 0.15 5.43
CA ALA A 91 7.71 0.79 6.09
C ALA A 91 8.10 2.11 5.42
N PHE A 92 8.10 2.17 4.07
CA PHE A 92 8.34 3.40 3.33
C PHE A 92 7.28 4.46 3.67
N THR A 93 6.01 4.09 3.59
CA THR A 93 4.89 4.99 3.91
C THR A 93 5.01 5.53 5.34
N ARG A 94 5.28 4.66 6.33
CA ARG A 94 5.46 5.07 7.74
C ARG A 94 6.67 5.98 7.92
N ARG A 95 7.81 5.68 7.28
CA ARG A 95 9.00 6.52 7.35
C ARG A 95 8.73 7.93 6.83
N VAL A 96 8.04 8.07 5.70
CA VAL A 96 7.72 9.38 5.12
C VAL A 96 6.72 10.14 5.99
N LEU A 97 5.68 9.47 6.51
CA LEU A 97 4.72 10.09 7.42
C LEU A 97 5.35 10.54 8.74
N SER A 98 6.33 9.80 9.26
CA SER A 98 6.95 10.09 10.56
C SER A 98 7.61 11.48 10.60
N VAL A 99 8.06 12.01 9.48
CA VAL A 99 8.65 13.35 9.38
C VAL A 99 7.64 14.41 9.83
N LEU A 100 6.42 14.37 9.26
CA LEU A 100 5.37 15.33 9.60
C LEU A 100 4.79 15.12 11.00
N SER A 101 4.91 13.92 11.54
CA SER A 101 4.45 13.62 12.91
C SER A 101 5.37 14.18 13.98
N HIS A 102 6.65 14.44 13.66
CA HIS A 102 7.66 14.91 14.60
C HIS A 102 8.03 16.39 14.42
N ASP A 103 7.67 16.99 13.29
CA ASP A 103 7.96 18.39 12.98
C ASP A 103 6.71 19.13 12.50
N GLU A 104 6.18 20.00 13.35
CA GLU A 104 5.02 20.82 13.05
C GLU A 104 5.32 21.95 12.05
N GLY A 105 6.57 22.31 11.85
CA GLY A 105 7.00 23.35 10.93
C GLY A 105 7.05 22.90 9.47
N THR A 106 7.10 21.60 9.22
CA THR A 106 7.13 21.02 7.87
C THR A 106 5.72 20.73 7.36
N ASP A 107 5.42 21.13 6.13
CA ASP A 107 4.13 20.93 5.47
C ASP A 107 4.13 19.70 4.56
N VAL A 108 5.28 19.40 3.94
CA VAL A 108 5.45 18.27 3.00
C VAL A 108 6.75 17.54 3.30
N ALA A 109 6.66 16.21 3.50
CA ALA A 109 7.82 15.32 3.47
C ALA A 109 7.92 14.71 2.07
N LEU A 110 8.91 15.18 1.29
CA LEU A 110 9.08 14.85 -0.12
C LEU A 110 10.28 13.92 -0.33
N PRO A 111 10.07 12.62 -0.61
CA PRO A 111 11.16 11.75 -1.00
C PRO A 111 11.83 12.18 -2.30
N VAL A 112 13.16 12.18 -2.30
CA VAL A 112 14.02 12.31 -3.48
C VAL A 112 14.74 10.98 -3.62
N ALA A 113 14.01 10.00 -4.10
CA ALA A 113 14.47 8.62 -4.14
C ALA A 113 14.85 8.21 -5.57
N ARG A 114 15.94 7.43 -5.68
CA ARG A 114 16.48 6.97 -6.97
C ARG A 114 16.74 8.13 -7.95
N GLY A 115 17.14 9.29 -7.42
CA GLY A 115 17.47 10.49 -8.18
C GLY A 115 16.31 11.37 -8.62
N PHE A 116 15.06 11.03 -8.22
CA PHE A 116 13.87 11.79 -8.63
C PHE A 116 13.01 12.18 -7.43
N ARG A 117 12.42 13.39 -7.50
CA ARG A 117 11.36 13.80 -6.56
C ARG A 117 10.13 12.92 -6.75
N GLN A 118 9.54 12.48 -5.64
CA GLN A 118 8.40 11.55 -5.61
C GLN A 118 7.14 12.21 -5.03
N PRO A 119 6.51 13.17 -5.71
CA PRO A 119 5.34 13.89 -5.18
C PRO A 119 4.11 12.98 -4.98
N LEU A 120 4.06 11.84 -5.67
CA LEU A 120 3.02 10.81 -5.52
C LEU A 120 3.51 9.60 -4.72
N ALA A 121 4.50 9.79 -3.85
CA ALA A 121 4.91 8.89 -2.78
C ALA A 121 5.40 9.75 -1.58
N ALA A 122 4.63 10.76 -1.19
CA ALA A 122 5.01 11.81 -0.25
C ALA A 122 3.93 12.02 0.81
N ALA A 123 4.31 12.59 1.95
CA ALA A 123 3.36 13.00 2.98
C ALA A 123 3.09 14.50 2.90
N TYR A 124 1.84 14.86 3.14
CA TYR A 124 1.32 16.23 3.07
C TYR A 124 0.49 16.55 4.30
N ARG A 125 0.56 17.79 4.81
CA ARG A 125 -0.45 18.28 5.73
C ARG A 125 -1.77 18.50 5.00
N VAL A 126 -2.86 18.03 5.60
CA VAL A 126 -4.21 18.16 5.03
C VAL A 126 -4.64 19.63 4.92
N SER A 127 -4.07 20.53 5.75
CA SER A 127 -4.26 21.98 5.65
C SER A 127 -3.88 22.57 4.28
N LEU A 128 -2.96 21.95 3.56
CA LEU A 128 -2.56 22.35 2.20
C LEU A 128 -3.68 22.20 1.15
N ALA A 129 -4.80 21.54 1.47
CA ALA A 129 -5.92 21.35 0.54
C ALA A 129 -6.43 22.67 -0.06
N ALA A 130 -6.43 23.77 0.71
CA ALA A 130 -6.89 25.06 0.22
C ALA A 130 -5.90 25.68 -0.77
N ALA A 131 -4.60 25.67 -0.44
CA ALA A 131 -3.53 26.18 -1.32
C ALA A 131 -3.46 25.38 -2.62
N ALA A 132 -3.50 24.04 -2.54
CA ALA A 132 -3.52 23.17 -3.71
C ALA A 132 -4.75 23.44 -4.60
N GLY A 133 -5.95 23.59 -4.01
CA GLY A 133 -7.17 23.91 -4.74
C GLY A 133 -7.11 25.26 -5.44
N ARG A 134 -6.52 26.29 -4.82
CA ARG A 134 -6.31 27.61 -5.43
C ARG A 134 -5.37 27.51 -6.63
N LEU A 135 -4.22 26.85 -6.48
CA LEU A 135 -3.28 26.63 -7.58
C LEU A 135 -3.92 25.93 -8.78
N VAL A 136 -4.74 24.92 -8.51
CA VAL A 136 -5.52 24.22 -9.56
C VAL A 136 -6.47 25.17 -10.27
N ALA A 137 -7.17 26.04 -9.54
CA ALA A 137 -8.07 27.05 -10.14
C ALA A 137 -7.31 28.08 -11.01
N GLU A 138 -6.04 28.33 -10.70
CA GLU A 138 -5.12 29.17 -11.48
C GLU A 138 -4.43 28.42 -12.64
N ASP A 139 -4.85 27.17 -12.94
CA ASP A 139 -4.24 26.27 -13.94
C ASP A 139 -2.76 25.92 -13.67
N ARG A 140 -2.30 26.05 -12.44
CA ARG A 140 -0.96 25.68 -11.95
C ARG A 140 -1.00 24.25 -11.44
N LEU A 141 -0.87 23.27 -12.34
CA LEU A 141 -1.25 21.88 -12.13
C LEU A 141 -0.10 20.95 -11.66
N ARG A 142 1.12 21.47 -11.54
CA ARG A 142 2.29 20.69 -11.11
C ARG A 142 2.48 20.82 -9.61
N PRO A 143 2.79 19.72 -8.87
CA PRO A 143 3.07 19.77 -7.44
C PRO A 143 4.21 20.73 -7.06
N ALA A 144 5.15 20.99 -7.98
CA ALA A 144 6.23 21.94 -7.75
C ALA A 144 5.71 23.35 -7.36
N PHE A 145 4.60 23.79 -7.92
CA PHE A 145 4.01 25.08 -7.57
C PHE A 145 3.51 25.12 -6.11
N LEU A 146 3.03 23.99 -5.58
CA LEU A 146 2.66 23.90 -4.18
C LEU A 146 3.92 23.94 -3.29
N PHE A 147 4.99 23.28 -3.73
CA PHE A 147 6.27 23.25 -2.99
C PHE A 147 6.96 24.62 -2.90
N ASP A 148 6.68 25.54 -3.85
CA ASP A 148 7.17 26.91 -3.81
C ASP A 148 6.45 27.77 -2.75
N GLU A 149 5.31 27.30 -2.20
CA GLU A 149 4.44 28.05 -1.31
C GLU A 149 4.34 27.44 0.11
N CYS A 150 5.10 26.37 0.41
CA CYS A 150 5.02 25.66 1.69
C CYS A 150 6.40 25.16 2.15
N ALA A 151 6.49 24.76 3.41
CA ALA A 151 7.71 24.20 3.98
C ALA A 151 7.87 22.73 3.55
N VAL A 152 8.93 22.44 2.80
CA VAL A 152 9.20 21.09 2.26
C VAL A 152 10.49 20.54 2.85
N GLU A 153 10.41 19.40 3.53
CA GLU A 153 11.56 18.59 3.89
C GLU A 153 11.81 17.53 2.82
N GLN A 154 12.99 17.55 2.21
CA GLN A 154 13.40 16.57 1.22
C GLN A 154 14.13 15.41 1.90
N LEU A 155 13.72 14.18 1.59
CA LEU A 155 14.32 12.96 2.09
C LEU A 155 15.04 12.25 0.95
N ASP A 156 16.35 12.35 0.90
CA ASP A 156 17.17 11.60 -0.04
C ASP A 156 17.24 10.11 0.35
N ASP A 157 17.89 9.31 -0.48
CA ASP A 157 18.06 7.87 -0.29
C ASP A 157 18.70 7.54 1.07
N GLU A 158 19.65 8.35 1.54
CA GLU A 158 20.32 8.14 2.83
C GLU A 158 19.36 8.46 3.98
N ALA A 159 18.65 9.59 3.93
CA ALA A 159 17.68 10.01 4.93
C ALA A 159 16.53 9.00 5.05
N LEU A 160 16.08 8.42 3.94
CA LEU A 160 15.07 7.36 3.93
C LEU A 160 15.59 6.10 4.63
N ARG A 161 16.81 5.65 4.30
CA ARG A 161 17.42 4.44 4.88
C ARG A 161 17.92 4.61 6.32
N LYS A 162 17.84 5.79 6.94
CA LYS A 162 18.04 5.95 8.40
C LYS A 162 17.00 5.20 9.22
N ASP A 163 15.83 4.89 8.65
CA ASP A 163 14.89 3.97 9.27
C ASP A 163 15.37 2.53 9.07
N PRO A 164 15.72 1.80 10.15
CA PRO A 164 16.31 0.47 10.04
C PRO A 164 15.31 -0.56 9.49
N VAL A 165 14.00 -0.37 9.69
CA VAL A 165 12.97 -1.27 9.18
C VAL A 165 12.86 -1.09 7.67
N LEU A 166 12.83 0.16 7.18
CA LEU A 166 12.84 0.43 5.75
C LEU A 166 14.13 -0.07 5.09
N ALA A 167 15.28 0.20 5.69
CA ALA A 167 16.57 -0.25 5.15
C ALA A 167 16.68 -1.78 5.03
N ALA A 168 16.04 -2.53 5.95
CA ALA A 168 16.01 -3.99 5.92
C ALA A 168 15.01 -4.56 4.90
N LEU A 169 13.83 -3.92 4.74
CA LEU A 169 12.72 -4.48 3.96
C LEU A 169 12.62 -3.93 2.54
N ASP A 170 13.16 -2.74 2.28
CA ASP A 170 13.18 -2.09 0.97
C ASP A 170 14.51 -1.33 0.73
N PRO A 171 15.66 -2.04 0.76
CA PRO A 171 16.99 -1.43 0.66
C PRO A 171 17.22 -0.68 -0.66
N ASP A 172 16.57 -1.12 -1.73
CA ASP A 172 16.68 -0.52 -3.06
C ASP A 172 15.65 0.58 -3.33
N LEU A 173 14.79 0.88 -2.33
CA LEU A 173 13.68 1.84 -2.44
C LEU A 173 12.77 1.51 -3.64
N ASP A 174 12.47 0.23 -3.83
CA ASP A 174 11.55 -0.23 -4.88
C ASP A 174 10.12 0.28 -4.68
N SER A 175 9.78 0.73 -3.47
CA SER A 175 8.51 1.40 -3.14
C SER A 175 8.13 2.53 -4.10
N VAL A 176 9.12 3.21 -4.72
CA VAL A 176 8.89 4.33 -5.64
C VAL A 176 9.01 3.95 -7.12
N VAL A 177 9.12 2.66 -7.43
CA VAL A 177 9.15 2.20 -8.83
C VAL A 177 7.78 2.32 -9.46
N ASN A 178 7.68 3.12 -10.53
CA ASN A 178 6.44 3.36 -11.28
C ASN A 178 6.38 2.49 -12.53
N LEU A 179 5.17 1.99 -12.84
CA LEU A 179 4.89 1.25 -14.07
C LEU A 179 4.35 2.20 -15.14
N ASN A 180 5.24 2.75 -15.98
CA ASN A 180 4.86 3.74 -16.99
C ASN A 180 4.48 3.10 -18.34
N THR A 181 5.09 1.99 -18.68
CA THR A 181 4.91 1.30 -19.98
C THR A 181 4.39 -0.13 -19.79
N PRO A 182 3.81 -0.75 -20.84
CA PRO A 182 3.49 -2.18 -20.82
C PRO A 182 4.71 -3.06 -20.51
N ALA A 183 5.89 -2.67 -20.98
CA ALA A 183 7.14 -3.40 -20.74
C ALA A 183 7.52 -3.34 -19.26
N ASP A 184 7.38 -2.17 -18.59
CA ASP A 184 7.62 -2.04 -17.15
C ASP A 184 6.69 -2.97 -16.37
N TYR A 185 5.40 -2.99 -16.75
CA TYR A 185 4.42 -3.87 -16.11
C TYR A 185 4.79 -5.35 -16.28
N GLN A 186 5.15 -5.80 -17.49
CA GLN A 186 5.55 -7.17 -17.72
C GLN A 186 6.83 -7.55 -16.94
N ALA A 187 7.84 -6.68 -16.94
CA ALA A 187 9.07 -6.89 -16.21
C ALA A 187 8.83 -6.96 -14.69
N ALA A 188 8.01 -6.05 -14.16
CA ALA A 188 7.65 -6.03 -12.75
C ALA A 188 6.81 -7.26 -12.36
N ARG A 189 5.84 -7.65 -13.22
CA ARG A 189 4.96 -8.81 -13.03
C ARG A 189 5.72 -10.14 -13.07
N ALA A 190 6.85 -10.19 -13.80
CA ALA A 190 7.73 -11.35 -13.85
C ALA A 190 8.57 -11.53 -12.58
N ARG A 191 8.68 -10.52 -11.71
CA ARG A 191 9.34 -10.68 -10.42
C ARG A 191 8.56 -11.69 -9.56
N PRO A 192 9.23 -12.57 -8.82
CA PRO A 192 8.54 -13.50 -7.93
C PRO A 192 7.72 -12.75 -6.86
N ALA A 193 6.60 -13.36 -6.44
CA ALA A 193 5.85 -12.86 -5.30
C ALA A 193 6.75 -12.78 -4.05
N PRO A 194 6.46 -11.87 -3.11
CA PRO A 194 7.27 -11.70 -1.91
C PRO A 194 7.32 -12.98 -1.09
N GLU A 195 8.45 -13.23 -0.45
CA GLU A 195 8.56 -14.26 0.55
C GLU A 195 7.96 -13.77 1.87
N VAL A 196 7.05 -14.55 2.42
CA VAL A 196 6.33 -14.25 3.66
C VAL A 196 6.33 -15.47 4.56
N ILE A 197 6.14 -15.26 5.86
CA ILE A 197 6.07 -16.33 6.84
C ILE A 197 4.60 -16.67 7.12
N VAL A 198 4.23 -17.94 7.04
CA VAL A 198 2.92 -18.43 7.44
C VAL A 198 3.05 -19.23 8.74
N ARG A 199 2.15 -18.98 9.68
CA ARG A 199 2.01 -19.73 10.93
C ARG A 199 0.58 -20.22 11.10
N LEU A 200 0.45 -21.50 11.43
CA LEU A 200 -0.86 -22.14 11.66
C LEU A 200 -1.11 -22.32 13.16
N PHE A 201 -2.33 -22.02 13.60
CA PHE A 201 -2.72 -22.15 15.00
C PHE A 201 -3.98 -23.01 15.20
N GLY A 202 -4.13 -23.53 16.41
CA GLY A 202 -5.29 -24.34 16.79
C GLY A 202 -5.35 -25.67 16.03
N THR A 203 -6.54 -26.01 15.54
CA THR A 203 -6.78 -27.23 14.77
C THR A 203 -6.04 -27.26 13.43
N LEU A 204 -5.79 -26.09 12.83
CA LEU A 204 -5.06 -25.97 11.57
C LEU A 204 -3.60 -26.43 11.69
N ALA A 205 -2.98 -26.22 12.85
CA ALA A 205 -1.62 -26.70 13.12
C ALA A 205 -1.52 -28.23 13.15
N ARG A 206 -2.63 -28.92 13.43
CA ARG A 206 -2.70 -30.39 13.50
C ARG A 206 -3.04 -31.02 12.15
N SER A 207 -3.76 -30.33 11.29
CA SER A 207 -4.24 -30.81 9.99
C SER A 207 -3.24 -30.62 8.83
N GLY A 208 -2.22 -29.77 8.99
CA GLY A 208 -1.21 -29.46 7.96
C GLY A 208 -0.21 -30.57 7.64
N GLY A 209 -0.55 -31.84 7.95
CA GLY A 209 0.30 -33.02 7.79
C GLY A 209 -0.14 -34.04 6.75
N ASN A 210 -1.15 -33.79 5.91
CA ASN A 210 -1.66 -34.77 4.94
C ASN A 210 -1.44 -34.36 3.47
N SER A 211 -0.19 -34.35 3.03
CA SER A 211 0.16 -34.51 1.61
C SER A 211 1.48 -35.29 1.51
N SER A 212 1.34 -36.58 1.14
CA SER A 212 2.40 -37.52 0.71
C SER A 212 3.60 -37.71 1.66
N GLY A 213 3.52 -38.72 2.53
CA GLY A 213 4.65 -39.61 2.90
C GLY A 213 5.81 -38.99 3.63
N ASN A 214 5.71 -39.01 4.90
CA ASN A 214 6.71 -39.18 5.96
C ASN A 214 6.60 -38.18 7.12
N SER A 215 6.18 -38.74 8.25
CA SER A 215 6.46 -38.38 9.66
C SER A 215 6.50 -36.93 10.12
N GLY A 216 5.57 -36.57 11.02
CA GLY A 216 5.68 -35.52 12.03
C GLY A 216 5.04 -34.21 11.60
N GLY A 217 3.88 -33.89 12.20
CA GLY A 217 3.24 -32.59 12.07
C GLY A 217 4.23 -31.47 12.40
N LYS A 218 4.76 -30.79 11.39
CA LYS A 218 5.63 -29.63 11.59
C LYS A 218 4.74 -28.44 11.92
N SER A 219 4.58 -28.14 13.19
CA SER A 219 4.00 -26.89 13.69
C SER A 219 5.05 -25.76 13.65
N GLY A 220 5.72 -25.60 12.52
CA GLY A 220 6.76 -24.58 12.33
C GLY A 220 6.27 -23.41 11.47
N PRO A 221 6.99 -22.29 11.45
CA PRO A 221 6.75 -21.25 10.45
C PRO A 221 7.08 -21.80 9.05
N TYR A 222 6.20 -21.50 8.08
CA TYR A 222 6.40 -21.86 6.67
C TYR A 222 6.82 -20.60 5.90
N ALA A 223 7.98 -20.62 5.24
CA ALA A 223 8.34 -19.58 4.28
C ALA A 223 7.66 -19.91 2.94
N VAL A 224 6.83 -19.00 2.45
CA VAL A 224 6.08 -19.16 1.20
C VAL A 224 6.19 -17.90 0.34
N ARG A 225 6.01 -18.03 -0.98
CA ARG A 225 5.90 -16.89 -1.89
C ARG A 225 4.46 -16.60 -2.17
N ALA A 226 3.98 -15.46 -1.65
CA ALA A 226 2.59 -15.06 -1.78
C ALA A 226 2.45 -13.53 -1.77
N ALA A 227 1.65 -12.97 -2.68
CA ALA A 227 1.36 -11.54 -2.74
C ALA A 227 0.00 -11.17 -2.13
N THR A 228 -0.81 -12.18 -1.76
CA THR A 228 -2.11 -12.03 -1.10
C THR A 228 -2.28 -13.07 -0.01
N VAL A 229 -3.21 -12.80 0.92
CA VAL A 229 -3.53 -13.74 2.00
C VAL A 229 -4.10 -15.06 1.47
N SER A 230 -4.92 -15.02 0.41
CA SER A 230 -5.40 -16.25 -0.28
C SER A 230 -4.25 -17.07 -0.82
N ALA A 231 -3.32 -16.45 -1.53
CA ALA A 231 -2.17 -17.15 -2.08
C ALA A 231 -1.29 -17.77 -0.98
N ALA A 232 -1.17 -17.09 0.17
CA ALA A 232 -0.44 -17.63 1.33
C ALA A 232 -1.16 -18.83 1.95
N ALA A 233 -2.51 -18.81 2.02
CA ALA A 233 -3.31 -19.94 2.49
C ALA A 233 -3.16 -21.14 1.56
N GLU A 234 -3.33 -20.93 0.25
CA GLU A 234 -3.16 -21.97 -0.78
C GLU A 234 -1.79 -22.63 -0.73
N ALA A 235 -0.73 -21.82 -0.53
CA ALA A 235 0.64 -22.32 -0.45
C ALA A 235 0.88 -23.31 0.71
N VAL A 236 0.04 -23.25 1.75
CA VAL A 236 0.08 -24.20 2.88
C VAL A 236 -1.09 -25.18 2.87
N GLY A 237 -1.84 -25.28 1.76
CA GLY A 237 -2.95 -26.24 1.57
C GLY A 237 -4.22 -25.87 2.32
N LEU A 238 -4.41 -24.58 2.69
CA LEU A 238 -5.62 -24.09 3.33
C LEU A 238 -6.55 -23.42 2.32
N VAL A 239 -7.84 -23.56 2.56
CA VAL A 239 -8.91 -22.80 1.89
C VAL A 239 -9.38 -21.73 2.86
N LEU A 240 -9.36 -20.46 2.43
CA LEU A 240 -9.94 -19.37 3.20
C LEU A 240 -11.46 -19.45 3.09
N ASP A 241 -12.10 -19.78 4.19
CA ASP A 241 -13.54 -19.79 4.34
C ASP A 241 -13.94 -19.06 5.64
N ARG A 242 -15.23 -19.11 5.99
CA ARG A 242 -15.76 -18.49 7.22
C ARG A 242 -15.16 -19.05 8.52
N HIS A 243 -14.54 -20.23 8.47
CA HIS A 243 -13.94 -20.92 9.62
C HIS A 243 -12.44 -20.61 9.78
N VAL A 244 -11.84 -19.91 8.82
CA VAL A 244 -10.42 -19.53 8.85
C VAL A 244 -10.30 -18.02 8.91
N THR A 245 -9.66 -17.53 9.94
CA THR A 245 -9.31 -16.10 10.10
C THR A 245 -7.81 -15.93 9.92
N ALA A 246 -7.42 -14.91 9.16
CA ALA A 246 -6.02 -14.52 9.05
C ALA A 246 -5.72 -13.31 9.94
N ALA A 247 -4.59 -13.36 10.64
CA ALA A 247 -4.01 -12.19 11.30
C ALA A 247 -2.66 -11.87 10.63
N LEU A 248 -2.48 -10.61 10.27
CA LEU A 248 -1.28 -10.14 9.59
C LEU A 248 -0.39 -9.42 10.60
N ASN A 249 0.85 -9.85 10.75
CA ASN A 249 1.85 -9.35 11.68
C ASN A 249 1.41 -9.34 13.17
N GLY A 250 0.34 -10.07 13.49
CA GLY A 250 -0.16 -10.27 14.84
C GLY A 250 -1.24 -9.28 15.31
N ASP A 251 -1.48 -8.21 14.59
CA ASP A 251 -2.39 -7.12 15.00
C ASP A 251 -3.55 -6.85 14.02
N GLN A 252 -3.36 -7.14 12.74
CA GLN A 252 -4.40 -6.89 11.73
C GLN A 252 -5.16 -8.17 11.39
N ILE A 253 -6.41 -8.30 11.87
CA ILE A 253 -7.30 -9.40 11.52
C ILE A 253 -7.96 -9.11 10.17
N THR A 254 -7.95 -10.08 9.25
CA THR A 254 -8.61 -9.98 7.95
C THR A 254 -9.25 -11.31 7.55
N GLN A 255 -10.40 -11.22 6.85
CA GLN A 255 -11.01 -12.31 6.10
C GLN A 255 -10.96 -12.03 4.59
N ASP A 256 -10.37 -10.89 4.21
CA ASP A 256 -10.21 -10.50 2.82
C ASP A 256 -8.97 -11.20 2.24
N GLY A 257 -9.23 -12.24 1.46
CA GLY A 257 -8.17 -13.02 0.80
C GLY A 257 -7.30 -12.22 -0.16
N GLU A 258 -7.77 -11.09 -0.68
CA GLU A 258 -6.99 -10.20 -1.54
C GLU A 258 -6.15 -9.17 -0.77
N THR A 259 -6.14 -9.22 0.58
CA THR A 259 -5.25 -8.39 1.39
C THR A 259 -3.80 -8.55 0.91
N ALA A 260 -3.17 -7.43 0.54
CA ALA A 260 -1.84 -7.42 -0.05
C ALA A 260 -0.77 -7.81 0.97
N LEU A 261 0.13 -8.70 0.56
CA LEU A 261 1.32 -9.08 1.30
C LEU A 261 2.57 -8.44 0.68
N VAL A 262 3.55 -8.15 1.53
CA VAL A 262 4.85 -7.54 1.19
C VAL A 262 5.99 -8.30 1.86
N PRO A 263 7.26 -8.10 1.46
CA PRO A 263 8.39 -8.70 2.14
C PRO A 263 8.37 -8.44 3.66
N GLY A 264 8.75 -9.44 4.46
CA GLY A 264 8.76 -9.35 5.92
C GLY A 264 7.41 -9.59 6.61
N ASP A 265 6.31 -9.78 5.87
CA ASP A 265 5.03 -10.09 6.47
C ASP A 265 5.00 -11.50 7.09
N THR A 266 4.30 -11.61 8.22
CA THR A 266 3.92 -12.89 8.84
C THR A 266 2.40 -13.00 8.84
N VAL A 267 1.87 -14.08 8.25
CA VAL A 267 0.45 -14.39 8.24
C VAL A 267 0.17 -15.52 9.21
N PHE A 268 -0.72 -15.27 10.15
CA PHE A 268 -1.20 -16.24 11.12
C PHE A 268 -2.58 -16.72 10.68
N PHE A 269 -2.76 -18.02 10.46
CA PHE A 269 -4.08 -18.61 10.23
C PHE A 269 -4.60 -19.28 11.49
N LEU A 270 -5.81 -18.91 11.89
CA LEU A 270 -6.49 -19.40 13.07
C LEU A 270 -7.82 -20.03 12.67
N SER A 271 -8.18 -21.16 13.29
CA SER A 271 -9.52 -21.71 13.18
C SER A 271 -10.50 -20.86 14.00
N ALA A 272 -11.59 -20.41 13.39
CA ALA A 272 -12.66 -19.69 14.11
C ALA A 272 -13.37 -20.56 15.15
N ASP A 273 -13.29 -21.89 15.02
CA ASP A 273 -13.92 -22.86 15.91
C ASP A 273 -13.08 -23.14 17.17
N ALA A 274 -11.94 -22.49 17.34
CA ALA A 274 -11.03 -22.69 18.50
C ALA A 274 -11.43 -21.89 19.77
N GLY A 275 -12.60 -21.29 19.79
CA GLY A 275 -13.15 -20.46 20.88
C GLY A 275 -14.31 -21.12 21.60
N GLY A 276 -14.22 -22.43 21.92
CA GLY A 276 -15.18 -23.16 22.73
C GLY A 276 -14.51 -23.75 23.96
#